data_5220aa4f843231a18302cfdc29910fb4
#
_entry.id   5220aa4f843231a18302cfdc29910fb4
#
_cell.length_a   1.000
_cell.length_b   1.000
_cell.length_c   1.000
_cell.angle_alpha   90.00
_cell.angle_beta   90.00
_cell.angle_gamma   90.00
#
_symmetry.space_group_name_H-M   'P 1'
#
loop_
_entity.id
_entity.type
_entity.pdbx_description
1 polymer ?
#
loop_
_entity_poly.entity_id
_entity_poly.type
_entity_poly.pdbx_seq_one_letter_code
_entity_poly.pdbx_strand_id
1 'polypeptide(L)'
;MRGRSAPSPARLLLDQLRDERGRRVVLVSHCLLNENTRYAGGATRPGAVAEAVGELIAAGYGIHQLPCPERLAWGGVLKPHSLHLYHSKGRLLYPLRGLLLRAFVVWTRMVYRRLARQVVRDVADYQRSGITVAGMVGIGASPSCGVTTTLDIRASLEVVAACPTAALTRDVMNERAVLGCRRKGEGLFIAALDRQLRRRGLQVPAFEHDLAAELRGSQQTLLTPGALRTLDGLGTPGD
;
A
#
# COMPACT_ATOMS: atom_id res chain seq x y z
N MET A 1 -1.62 -35.17 -5.42
CA MET A 1 -0.30 -35.12 -4.78
C MET A 1 0.62 -34.27 -5.65
N ARG A 2 0.88 -33.01 -5.30
CA ARG A 2 1.88 -32.18 -6.01
C ARG A 2 3.25 -32.61 -5.48
N GLY A 3 4.09 -33.18 -6.35
CA GLY A 3 5.43 -33.61 -6.02
C GLY A 3 6.23 -32.47 -5.38
N ARG A 4 6.84 -32.71 -4.23
CA ARG A 4 7.79 -31.80 -3.59
C ARG A 4 8.98 -31.66 -4.57
N SER A 5 9.09 -30.51 -5.22
CA SER A 5 10.29 -30.18 -5.99
C SER A 5 11.50 -30.15 -5.05
N ALA A 6 12.61 -30.67 -5.52
CA ALA A 6 13.86 -30.65 -4.76
C ALA A 6 14.20 -29.22 -4.29
N PRO A 7 14.75 -29.07 -3.07
CA PRO A 7 15.12 -27.76 -2.54
C PRO A 7 16.16 -27.09 -3.45
N SER A 8 16.02 -25.77 -3.64
CA SER A 8 16.99 -25.01 -4.44
C SER A 8 18.38 -25.02 -3.77
N PRO A 9 19.47 -24.89 -4.54
CA PRO A 9 20.82 -24.81 -3.97
C PRO A 9 20.97 -23.74 -2.90
N ALA A 10 20.27 -22.59 -3.07
CA ALA A 10 20.25 -21.52 -2.08
C ALA A 10 19.59 -21.94 -0.76
N ARG A 11 18.53 -22.76 -0.83
CA ARG A 11 17.87 -23.28 0.37
C ARG A 11 18.75 -24.29 1.12
N LEU A 12 19.42 -25.16 0.41
CA LEU A 12 20.39 -26.11 1.00
C LEU A 12 21.53 -25.36 1.70
N LEU A 13 22.02 -24.27 1.08
CA LEU A 13 23.08 -23.44 1.66
C LEU A 13 22.61 -22.74 2.95
N LEU A 14 21.39 -22.20 2.96
CA LEU A 14 20.78 -21.58 4.15
C LEU A 14 20.60 -22.57 5.30
N ASP A 15 20.23 -23.80 4.99
CA ASP A 15 20.05 -24.84 5.99
C ASP A 15 21.41 -25.35 6.54
N GLN A 16 22.45 -25.32 5.71
CA GLN A 16 23.79 -25.69 6.09
C GLN A 16 24.52 -24.64 6.93
N LEU A 17 24.36 -23.34 6.56
CA LEU A 17 25.10 -22.26 7.22
C LEU A 17 24.48 -21.78 8.53
N ARG A 18 23.25 -22.13 8.82
CA ARG A 18 22.49 -21.81 10.07
C ARG A 18 22.84 -20.45 10.66
N ASP A 19 22.10 -19.42 10.30
CA ASP A 19 22.24 -18.08 10.83
C ASP A 19 20.96 -17.62 11.58
N GLU A 20 20.98 -16.40 12.16
CA GLU A 20 19.94 -15.83 13.00
C GLU A 20 18.74 -15.29 12.22
N ARG A 21 18.65 -15.48 10.89
CA ARG A 21 17.54 -14.92 10.13
C ARG A 21 16.22 -15.65 10.39
N GLY A 22 15.19 -14.88 10.75
CA GLY A 22 13.83 -15.39 11.04
C GLY A 22 13.08 -15.94 9.83
N ARG A 23 13.59 -15.76 8.60
CA ARG A 23 13.02 -16.26 7.33
C ARG A 23 11.56 -15.83 7.10
N ARG A 24 11.13 -14.72 7.69
CA ARG A 24 9.79 -14.17 7.60
C ARG A 24 9.85 -12.69 7.22
N VAL A 25 9.04 -12.29 6.23
CA VAL A 25 8.97 -10.92 5.72
C VAL A 25 7.53 -10.47 5.61
N VAL A 26 7.25 -9.21 5.92
CA VAL A 26 5.96 -8.54 5.68
C VAL A 26 6.17 -7.41 4.68
N LEU A 27 5.31 -7.33 3.68
CA LEU A 27 5.27 -6.22 2.72
C LEU A 27 4.54 -5.04 3.35
N VAL A 28 5.15 -3.86 3.41
CA VAL A 28 4.55 -2.70 4.06
C VAL A 28 4.44 -1.53 3.09
N SER A 29 3.28 -0.90 3.05
CA SER A 29 3.06 0.29 2.22
C SER A 29 4.05 1.40 2.57
N HIS A 30 4.63 2.02 1.56
CA HIS A 30 5.66 3.05 1.68
C HIS A 30 5.30 4.16 2.68
N CYS A 31 4.06 4.64 2.64
CA CYS A 31 3.59 5.74 3.47
C CYS A 31 3.39 5.37 4.96
N LEU A 32 3.44 4.09 5.33
CA LEU A 32 3.51 3.67 6.73
C LEU A 32 4.93 3.76 7.27
N LEU A 33 5.94 3.58 6.41
CA LEU A 33 7.36 3.72 6.73
C LEU A 33 7.87 5.15 6.54
N ASN A 34 7.14 5.99 5.80
CA ASN A 34 7.51 7.37 5.51
C ASN A 34 6.28 8.23 5.20
N GLU A 35 5.73 8.89 6.23
CA GLU A 35 4.55 9.75 6.08
C GLU A 35 4.79 11.00 5.22
N ASN A 36 6.04 11.40 4.98
CA ASN A 36 6.36 12.49 4.07
C ASN A 36 5.88 12.24 2.62
N THR A 37 5.54 10.99 2.28
CA THR A 37 5.01 10.63 0.96
C THR A 37 3.49 10.60 0.89
N ARG A 38 2.79 10.95 1.96
CA ARG A 38 1.33 11.09 2.00
C ARG A 38 0.88 12.32 1.20
N TYR A 39 -0.43 12.44 0.97
CA TYR A 39 -0.99 13.67 0.39
C TYR A 39 -0.81 14.87 1.33
N ALA A 40 -0.85 16.07 0.80
CA ALA A 40 -0.72 17.28 1.60
C ALA A 40 -1.81 17.36 2.68
N GLY A 41 -1.41 17.49 3.94
CA GLY A 41 -2.28 17.48 5.12
C GLY A 41 -2.52 16.10 5.72
N GLY A 42 -2.11 15.00 5.08
CA GLY A 42 -2.37 13.63 5.54
C GLY A 42 -1.34 13.03 6.47
N ALA A 43 -0.20 13.69 6.70
CA ALA A 43 0.78 13.23 7.67
C ALA A 43 0.35 13.60 9.10
N THR A 44 0.40 12.64 10.00
CA THR A 44 0.07 12.79 11.42
C THR A 44 1.31 12.71 12.32
N ARG A 45 2.43 12.24 11.76
CA ARG A 45 3.73 12.08 12.43
C ARG A 45 4.85 12.63 11.54
N PRO A 46 6.01 12.98 12.12
CA PRO A 46 7.13 13.51 11.35
C PRO A 46 7.83 12.46 10.46
N GLY A 47 7.60 11.17 10.69
CA GLY A 47 8.33 10.11 9.99
C GLY A 47 7.48 8.89 9.67
N ALA A 48 7.68 7.80 10.37
CA ALA A 48 6.99 6.53 10.19
C ALA A 48 5.81 6.36 11.19
N VAL A 49 4.91 5.45 10.87
CA VAL A 49 3.92 4.93 11.81
C VAL A 49 4.64 3.95 12.76
N ALA A 50 5.32 4.52 13.76
CA ALA A 50 6.29 3.80 14.59
C ALA A 50 5.68 2.61 15.33
N GLU A 51 4.44 2.74 15.83
CA GLU A 51 3.72 1.69 16.52
C GLU A 51 3.48 0.47 15.60
N ALA A 52 3.09 0.71 14.37
CA ALA A 52 2.84 -0.34 13.39
C ALA A 52 4.12 -1.09 12.98
N VAL A 53 5.17 -0.32 12.73
CA VAL A 53 6.48 -0.85 12.33
C VAL A 53 7.15 -1.54 13.52
N GLY A 54 7.03 -0.99 14.73
CA GLY A 54 7.59 -1.53 15.97
C GLY A 54 7.02 -2.91 16.30
N GLU A 55 5.71 -3.11 16.14
CA GLU A 55 5.07 -4.42 16.35
C GLU A 55 5.63 -5.49 15.42
N LEU A 56 5.83 -5.18 14.13
CA LEU A 56 6.41 -6.11 13.15
C LEU A 56 7.86 -6.46 13.49
N ILE A 57 8.67 -5.48 13.87
CA ILE A 57 10.07 -5.68 14.28
C ILE A 57 10.13 -6.51 15.55
N ALA A 58 9.32 -6.18 16.56
CA ALA A 58 9.26 -6.92 17.83
C ALA A 58 8.84 -8.39 17.65
N ALA A 59 7.98 -8.66 16.64
CA ALA A 59 7.58 -10.01 16.26
C ALA A 59 8.61 -10.74 15.37
N GLY A 60 9.79 -10.14 15.10
CA GLY A 60 10.87 -10.75 14.34
C GLY A 60 10.65 -10.83 12.84
N TYR A 61 9.79 -9.96 12.27
CA TYR A 61 9.60 -9.88 10.82
C TYR A 61 10.62 -8.94 10.17
N GLY A 62 11.19 -9.36 9.04
CA GLY A 62 11.83 -8.44 8.11
C GLY A 62 10.76 -7.58 7.40
N ILE A 63 11.08 -6.33 7.13
CA ILE A 63 10.17 -5.40 6.45
C ILE A 63 10.61 -5.21 5.01
N HIS A 64 9.75 -5.55 4.07
CA HIS A 64 9.91 -5.20 2.65
C HIS A 64 9.02 -4.00 2.33
N GLN A 65 9.64 -2.86 2.06
CA GLN A 65 8.93 -1.65 1.68
C GLN A 65 8.35 -1.76 0.27
N LEU A 66 7.03 -1.67 0.16
CA LEU A 66 6.38 -1.54 -1.15
C LEU A 66 6.75 -0.19 -1.81
N PRO A 67 6.96 -0.15 -3.13
CA PRO A 67 7.15 1.11 -3.83
C PRO A 67 5.91 2.00 -3.66
N CYS A 68 6.07 3.32 -3.44
CA CYS A 68 4.94 4.23 -3.42
C CYS A 68 4.37 4.39 -4.83
N PRO A 69 3.20 3.80 -5.15
CA PRO A 69 2.70 3.81 -6.51
C PRO A 69 2.24 5.21 -6.94
N GLU A 70 1.69 5.99 -6.02
CA GLU A 70 1.28 7.37 -6.28
C GLU A 70 2.47 8.27 -6.59
N ARG A 71 3.56 8.18 -5.82
CA ARG A 71 4.79 8.95 -6.08
C ARG A 71 5.32 8.69 -7.50
N LEU A 72 5.27 7.44 -7.93
CA LEU A 72 5.81 7.03 -9.23
C LEU A 72 4.88 7.35 -10.40
N ALA A 73 3.56 7.27 -10.20
CA ALA A 73 2.58 7.55 -11.24
C ALA A 73 2.18 9.02 -11.32
N TRP A 74 2.24 9.77 -10.21
CA TRP A 74 1.66 11.11 -10.09
C TRP A 74 2.71 12.23 -10.01
N GLY A 75 3.94 11.96 -10.45
CA GLY A 75 4.97 12.97 -10.68
C GLY A 75 5.82 13.33 -9.47
N GLY A 76 5.89 12.46 -8.46
CA GLY A 76 6.77 12.66 -7.31
C GLY A 76 6.05 12.71 -5.96
N VAL A 77 6.79 13.10 -4.92
CA VAL A 77 6.32 13.06 -3.53
C VAL A 77 5.05 13.91 -3.32
N LEU A 78 5.03 15.12 -3.86
CA LEU A 78 3.90 16.06 -3.74
C LEU A 78 2.76 15.76 -4.71
N LYS A 79 2.91 14.72 -5.57
CA LYS A 79 1.88 14.28 -6.52
C LYS A 79 1.34 15.40 -7.44
N PRO A 80 2.21 16.22 -8.04
CA PRO A 80 1.79 17.43 -8.76
C PRO A 80 0.84 17.13 -9.92
N HIS A 81 0.94 15.97 -10.57
CA HIS A 81 0.05 15.61 -11.69
C HIS A 81 -1.42 15.51 -11.26
N SER A 82 -1.72 15.02 -10.06
CA SER A 82 -3.09 14.98 -9.53
C SER A 82 -3.61 16.38 -9.25
N LEU A 83 -2.78 17.26 -8.69
CA LEU A 83 -3.13 18.64 -8.38
C LEU A 83 -3.34 19.46 -9.66
N HIS A 84 -2.50 19.29 -10.68
CA HIS A 84 -2.61 20.04 -11.95
C HIS A 84 -3.87 19.68 -12.75
N LEU A 85 -4.34 18.44 -12.68
CA LEU A 85 -5.55 18.00 -13.39
C LEU A 85 -6.82 18.67 -12.88
N TYR A 86 -6.83 19.07 -11.60
CA TYR A 86 -8.03 19.61 -10.93
C TYR A 86 -7.93 21.05 -10.51
N HIS A 87 -6.78 21.70 -10.74
CA HIS A 87 -6.63 23.10 -10.37
C HIS A 87 -7.55 24.01 -11.18
N SER A 88 -8.56 24.49 -10.48
CA SER A 88 -9.35 25.71 -10.69
C SER A 88 -10.37 25.69 -11.83
N LYS A 89 -11.63 25.91 -11.45
CA LYS A 89 -12.64 26.57 -12.28
C LYS A 89 -12.00 27.83 -12.89
N GLY A 90 -12.01 27.96 -14.21
CA GLY A 90 -11.47 29.13 -14.91
C GLY A 90 -10.22 28.86 -15.75
N ARG A 91 -9.59 27.68 -15.69
CA ARG A 91 -8.53 27.32 -16.62
C ARG A 91 -9.07 26.78 -17.94
N LEU A 92 -8.38 27.06 -19.04
CA LEU A 92 -8.72 26.66 -20.43
C LEU A 92 -9.05 25.17 -20.58
N LEU A 93 -8.37 24.29 -19.82
CA LEU A 93 -8.55 22.83 -19.87
C LEU A 93 -9.63 22.29 -18.94
N TYR A 94 -10.30 23.14 -18.14
CA TYR A 94 -11.34 22.70 -17.21
C TYR A 94 -12.49 21.92 -17.86
N PRO A 95 -13.00 22.29 -19.07
CA PRO A 95 -14.03 21.50 -19.75
C PRO A 95 -13.60 20.07 -20.08
N LEU A 96 -12.29 19.84 -20.30
CA LEU A 96 -11.71 18.56 -20.66
C LEU A 96 -11.34 17.69 -19.47
N ARG A 97 -11.57 18.16 -18.23
CA ARG A 97 -11.15 17.47 -16.99
C ARG A 97 -11.59 16.01 -16.91
N GLY A 98 -12.77 15.67 -17.41
CA GLY A 98 -13.27 14.31 -17.43
C GLY A 98 -12.45 13.37 -18.32
N LEU A 99 -12.02 13.86 -19.50
CA LEU A 99 -11.16 13.12 -20.41
C LEU A 99 -9.74 13.01 -19.84
N LEU A 100 -9.22 14.10 -19.31
CA LEU A 100 -7.90 14.13 -18.68
C LEU A 100 -7.83 13.17 -17.47
N LEU A 101 -8.89 13.11 -16.66
CA LEU A 101 -8.97 12.15 -15.57
C LEU A 101 -8.99 10.70 -16.06
N ARG A 102 -9.73 10.40 -17.12
CA ARG A 102 -9.73 9.05 -17.71
C ARG A 102 -8.34 8.66 -18.18
N ALA A 103 -7.66 9.54 -18.92
CA ALA A 103 -6.28 9.32 -19.38
C ALA A 103 -5.33 9.11 -18.18
N PHE A 104 -5.44 9.94 -17.16
CA PHE A 104 -4.66 9.83 -15.94
C PHE A 104 -4.88 8.50 -15.20
N VAL A 105 -6.14 8.05 -15.07
CA VAL A 105 -6.45 6.76 -14.45
C VAL A 105 -5.90 5.59 -15.28
N VAL A 106 -5.96 5.66 -16.61
CA VAL A 106 -5.37 4.63 -17.50
C VAL A 106 -3.85 4.59 -17.30
N TRP A 107 -3.18 5.74 -17.34
CA TRP A 107 -1.74 5.85 -17.04
C TRP A 107 -1.39 5.29 -15.66
N THR A 108 -2.13 5.69 -14.61
CA THR A 108 -1.97 5.22 -13.24
C THR A 108 -2.06 3.69 -13.17
N ARG A 109 -3.09 3.10 -13.80
CA ARG A 109 -3.26 1.63 -13.84
C ARG A 109 -2.09 0.93 -14.54
N MET A 110 -1.56 1.52 -15.60
CA MET A 110 -0.42 0.96 -16.32
C MET A 110 0.84 0.94 -15.46
N VAL A 111 1.16 2.06 -14.80
CA VAL A 111 2.29 2.17 -13.86
C VAL A 111 2.11 1.18 -12.70
N TYR A 112 0.93 1.13 -12.07
CA TYR A 112 0.66 0.24 -10.95
C TYR A 112 0.79 -1.25 -11.32
N ARG A 113 0.33 -1.65 -12.51
CA ARG A 113 0.54 -3.02 -13.01
C ARG A 113 2.01 -3.35 -13.20
N ARG A 114 2.83 -2.38 -13.63
CA ARG A 114 4.28 -2.56 -13.79
C ARG A 114 4.96 -2.74 -12.44
N LEU A 115 4.62 -1.90 -11.45
CA LEU A 115 5.11 -2.01 -10.08
C LEU A 115 4.67 -3.33 -9.41
N ALA A 116 3.41 -3.71 -9.57
CA ALA A 116 2.91 -4.97 -9.05
C ALA A 116 3.70 -6.17 -9.61
N ARG A 117 4.08 -6.15 -10.91
CA ARG A 117 4.93 -7.21 -11.51
C ARG A 117 6.32 -7.27 -10.86
N GLN A 118 6.87 -6.13 -10.46
CA GLN A 118 8.15 -6.09 -9.76
C GLN A 118 8.02 -6.74 -8.38
N VAL A 119 7.05 -6.29 -7.57
CA VAL A 119 6.81 -6.85 -6.23
C VAL A 119 6.54 -8.36 -6.28
N VAL A 120 5.78 -8.83 -7.28
CA VAL A 120 5.54 -10.27 -7.45
C VAL A 120 6.82 -11.05 -7.76
N ARG A 121 7.79 -10.45 -8.45
CA ARG A 121 9.11 -11.07 -8.65
C ARG A 121 9.88 -11.17 -7.33
N ASP A 122 9.82 -10.10 -6.52
CA ASP A 122 10.48 -10.06 -5.22
C ASP A 122 9.87 -11.11 -4.27
N VAL A 123 8.54 -11.22 -4.23
CA VAL A 123 7.82 -12.26 -3.46
C VAL A 123 8.22 -13.67 -3.91
N ALA A 124 8.27 -13.90 -5.22
CA ALA A 124 8.68 -15.21 -5.75
C ALA A 124 10.16 -15.52 -5.44
N ASP A 125 11.00 -14.50 -5.36
CA ASP A 125 12.40 -14.66 -4.99
C ASP A 125 12.57 -15.04 -3.51
N TYR A 126 11.86 -14.33 -2.62
CA TYR A 126 11.80 -14.72 -1.21
C TYR A 126 11.40 -16.18 -1.03
N GLN A 127 10.32 -16.60 -1.69
CA GLN A 127 9.83 -17.97 -1.56
C GLN A 127 10.83 -19.01 -2.10
N ARG A 128 11.47 -18.74 -3.24
CA ARG A 128 12.53 -19.63 -3.77
C ARG A 128 13.72 -19.75 -2.83
N SER A 129 13.99 -18.66 -2.10
CA SER A 129 15.06 -18.61 -1.10
C SER A 129 14.66 -19.19 0.27
N GLY A 130 13.47 -19.78 0.40
CA GLY A 130 12.99 -20.35 1.66
C GLY A 130 12.57 -19.31 2.69
N ILE A 131 12.27 -18.06 2.24
CA ILE A 131 11.79 -16.97 3.09
C ILE A 131 10.28 -16.83 2.86
N THR A 132 9.50 -16.86 3.92
CA THR A 132 8.06 -16.73 3.89
C THR A 132 7.66 -15.26 3.83
N VAL A 133 6.84 -14.89 2.84
CA VAL A 133 6.14 -13.60 2.84
C VAL A 133 4.84 -13.80 3.60
N ALA A 134 4.85 -13.41 4.87
CA ALA A 134 3.77 -13.69 5.82
C ALA A 134 2.51 -12.85 5.57
N GLY A 135 2.67 -11.64 5.00
CA GLY A 135 1.53 -10.78 4.72
C GLY A 135 1.92 -9.47 4.06
N MET A 136 0.92 -8.65 3.78
CA MET A 136 1.10 -7.26 3.36
C MET A 136 0.22 -6.31 4.17
N VAL A 137 0.75 -5.13 4.47
CA VAL A 137 0.04 -4.08 5.20
C VAL A 137 -0.19 -2.89 4.28
N GLY A 138 -1.46 -2.63 3.99
CA GLY A 138 -1.93 -1.45 3.26
C GLY A 138 -2.39 -0.34 4.20
N ILE A 139 -2.90 0.74 3.61
CA ILE A 139 -3.47 1.86 4.36
C ILE A 139 -4.88 2.18 3.84
N GLY A 140 -5.85 2.22 4.73
CA GLY A 140 -7.25 2.50 4.41
C GLY A 140 -7.47 3.86 3.76
N ALA A 141 -8.58 4.02 3.06
CA ALA A 141 -8.92 5.22 2.30
C ALA A 141 -7.86 5.66 1.27
N SER A 142 -6.90 4.79 0.93
CA SER A 142 -5.91 5.07 -0.12
C SER A 142 -6.43 4.62 -1.48
N PRO A 143 -6.34 5.45 -2.54
CA PRO A 143 -6.74 5.05 -3.88
C PRO A 143 -5.80 3.99 -4.49
N SER A 144 -4.64 3.79 -3.89
CA SER A 144 -3.62 2.85 -4.34
C SER A 144 -3.44 1.66 -3.42
N CYS A 145 -3.24 1.92 -2.11
CA CYS A 145 -2.81 0.94 -1.11
C CYS A 145 -3.93 0.50 -0.15
N GLY A 146 -5.19 0.89 -0.38
CA GLY A 146 -6.33 0.41 0.39
C GLY A 146 -6.52 -1.10 0.24
N VAL A 147 -6.85 -1.80 1.32
CA VAL A 147 -7.11 -3.25 1.33
C VAL A 147 -8.61 -3.53 1.39
N THR A 148 -9.27 -2.99 2.40
CA THR A 148 -10.73 -3.12 2.61
C THR A 148 -11.47 -1.84 2.24
N THR A 149 -10.78 -0.70 2.34
CA THR A 149 -11.32 0.61 2.01
C THR A 149 -10.41 1.37 1.04
N THR A 150 -11.01 2.05 0.08
CA THR A 150 -10.31 2.85 -0.93
C THR A 150 -10.92 4.24 -1.06
N LEU A 151 -10.24 5.12 -1.77
CA LEU A 151 -10.72 6.47 -2.08
C LEU A 151 -11.37 6.50 -3.46
N ASP A 152 -12.53 7.14 -3.57
CA ASP A 152 -13.06 7.57 -4.87
C ASP A 152 -12.26 8.77 -5.36
N ILE A 153 -11.30 8.53 -6.25
CA ILE A 153 -10.39 9.55 -6.79
C ILE A 153 -11.18 10.71 -7.42
N ARG A 154 -12.25 10.38 -8.18
CA ARG A 154 -13.03 11.42 -8.87
C ARG A 154 -13.77 12.29 -7.86
N ALA A 155 -14.49 11.69 -6.94
CA ALA A 155 -15.23 12.42 -5.92
C ALA A 155 -14.30 13.28 -5.06
N SER A 156 -13.16 12.73 -4.62
CA SER A 156 -12.15 13.46 -3.85
C SER A 156 -11.60 14.67 -4.61
N LEU A 157 -11.26 14.49 -5.87
CA LEU A 157 -10.73 15.58 -6.70
C LEU A 157 -11.81 16.65 -6.99
N GLU A 158 -13.08 16.28 -7.15
CA GLU A 158 -14.19 17.27 -7.29
C GLU A 158 -14.38 18.09 -6.00
N VAL A 159 -14.23 17.48 -4.82
CA VAL A 159 -14.24 18.21 -3.53
C VAL A 159 -13.13 19.25 -3.48
N VAL A 160 -11.90 18.85 -3.84
CA VAL A 160 -10.73 19.76 -3.86
C VAL A 160 -10.92 20.87 -4.89
N ALA A 161 -11.43 20.55 -6.10
CA ALA A 161 -11.66 21.54 -7.15
C ALA A 161 -12.77 22.55 -6.84
N ALA A 162 -13.75 22.15 -6.03
CA ALA A 162 -14.83 23.02 -5.60
C ALA A 162 -14.42 23.98 -4.47
N CYS A 163 -13.30 23.71 -3.80
CA CYS A 163 -12.81 24.51 -2.69
C CYS A 163 -11.82 25.59 -3.20
N PRO A 164 -12.02 26.87 -2.91
CA PRO A 164 -11.02 27.90 -3.17
C PRO A 164 -9.70 27.56 -2.46
N THR A 165 -8.55 27.83 -3.09
CA THR A 165 -7.23 27.48 -2.52
C THR A 165 -7.03 28.03 -1.11
N ALA A 166 -7.48 29.26 -0.85
CA ALA A 166 -7.39 29.90 0.47
C ALA A 166 -8.26 29.23 1.55
N ALA A 167 -9.29 28.48 1.15
CA ALA A 167 -10.18 27.73 2.04
C ALA A 167 -9.82 26.25 2.15
N LEU A 168 -8.78 25.79 1.44
CA LEU A 168 -8.33 24.42 1.45
C LEU A 168 -7.47 24.16 2.70
N THR A 169 -8.12 23.86 3.81
CA THR A 169 -7.47 23.53 5.08
C THR A 169 -7.17 22.05 5.19
N ARG A 170 -6.35 21.68 6.19
CA ARG A 170 -6.08 20.27 6.54
C ARG A 170 -7.38 19.50 6.82
N ASP A 171 -8.33 20.11 7.52
CA ASP A 171 -9.61 19.46 7.87
C ASP A 171 -10.47 19.24 6.62
N VAL A 172 -10.52 20.19 5.69
CA VAL A 172 -11.20 19.99 4.41
C VAL A 172 -10.59 18.83 3.63
N MET A 173 -9.26 18.73 3.61
CA MET A 173 -8.58 17.61 2.95
C MET A 173 -8.88 16.27 3.63
N ASN A 174 -8.78 16.20 4.95
CA ASN A 174 -8.95 14.95 5.68
C ASN A 174 -10.42 14.53 5.76
N GLU A 175 -11.31 15.42 6.22
CA GLU A 175 -12.70 15.04 6.48
C GLU A 175 -13.55 14.98 5.20
N ARG A 176 -13.39 15.93 4.29
CA ARG A 176 -14.24 16.01 3.10
C ARG A 176 -13.67 15.29 1.89
N ALA A 177 -12.39 15.54 1.55
CA ALA A 177 -11.79 14.99 0.34
C ALA A 177 -11.33 13.54 0.51
N VAL A 178 -10.89 13.13 1.70
CA VAL A 178 -10.42 11.77 1.95
C VAL A 178 -11.48 10.93 2.65
N LEU A 179 -11.83 11.22 3.88
CA LEU A 179 -12.78 10.39 4.63
C LEU A 179 -14.19 10.43 4.05
N GLY A 180 -14.67 11.61 3.61
CA GLY A 180 -15.97 11.76 2.97
C GLY A 180 -16.11 11.07 1.59
N CYS A 181 -14.99 10.82 0.92
CA CYS A 181 -14.95 10.10 -0.37
C CYS A 181 -14.45 8.67 -0.25
N ARG A 182 -14.30 8.15 0.99
CA ARG A 182 -13.95 6.76 1.26
C ARG A 182 -15.08 5.81 0.85
N ARG A 183 -14.72 4.68 0.26
CA ARG A 183 -15.65 3.61 -0.09
C ARG A 183 -15.06 2.24 0.20
N LYS A 184 -15.89 1.22 0.32
CA LYS A 184 -15.45 -0.18 0.40
C LYS A 184 -14.76 -0.61 -0.90
N GLY A 185 -13.70 -1.38 -0.78
CA GLY A 185 -12.97 -1.94 -1.92
C GLY A 185 -11.46 -1.73 -1.83
N GLU A 186 -10.76 -2.35 -2.76
CA GLU A 186 -9.31 -2.29 -2.84
C GLU A 186 -8.83 -1.06 -3.62
N GLY A 187 -7.67 -0.54 -3.23
CA GLY A 187 -6.91 0.42 -4.03
C GLY A 187 -6.36 -0.22 -5.30
N LEU A 188 -6.17 0.61 -6.32
CA LEU A 188 -5.80 0.13 -7.67
C LEU A 188 -4.48 -0.67 -7.70
N PHE A 189 -3.53 -0.35 -6.82
CA PHE A 189 -2.24 -1.06 -6.75
C PHE A 189 -2.40 -2.40 -6.04
N ILE A 190 -3.08 -2.44 -4.88
CA ILE A 190 -3.34 -3.69 -4.14
C ILE A 190 -4.13 -4.66 -5.03
N ALA A 191 -5.19 -4.21 -5.68
CA ALA A 191 -5.98 -5.03 -6.62
C ALA A 191 -5.13 -5.57 -7.79
N ALA A 192 -4.18 -4.78 -8.30
CA ALA A 192 -3.27 -5.23 -9.35
C ALA A 192 -2.24 -6.24 -8.83
N LEU A 193 -1.74 -6.05 -7.61
CA LEU A 193 -0.78 -6.91 -6.95
C LEU A 193 -1.41 -8.26 -6.61
N ASP A 194 -2.55 -8.27 -5.91
CA ASP A 194 -3.28 -9.49 -5.55
C ASP A 194 -3.60 -10.35 -6.78
N ARG A 195 -4.14 -9.73 -7.84
CA ARG A 195 -4.43 -10.44 -9.09
C ARG A 195 -3.20 -11.09 -9.70
N GLN A 196 -2.04 -10.44 -9.63
CA GLN A 196 -0.80 -10.98 -10.20
C GLN A 196 -0.18 -12.06 -9.31
N LEU A 197 -0.28 -11.95 -7.98
CA LEU A 197 0.10 -12.98 -7.03
C LEU A 197 -0.73 -14.24 -7.28
N ARG A 198 -2.07 -14.13 -7.30
CA ARG A 198 -2.98 -15.26 -7.56
C ARG A 198 -2.69 -15.96 -8.88
N ARG A 199 -2.36 -15.21 -9.96
CA ARG A 199 -2.00 -15.80 -11.26
C ARG A 199 -0.75 -16.69 -11.20
N ARG A 200 0.11 -16.49 -10.19
CA ARG A 200 1.30 -17.30 -9.94
C ARG A 200 1.09 -18.35 -8.85
N GLY A 201 -0.13 -18.52 -8.37
CA GLY A 201 -0.44 -19.42 -7.26
C GLY A 201 0.10 -18.95 -5.91
N LEU A 202 0.46 -17.65 -5.80
CA LEU A 202 0.96 -17.05 -4.58
C LEU A 202 -0.21 -16.44 -3.81
N GLN A 203 -0.26 -16.71 -2.50
CA GLN A 203 -1.25 -16.11 -1.60
C GLN A 203 -0.50 -15.34 -0.52
N VAL A 204 -0.81 -14.04 -0.40
CA VAL A 204 -0.26 -13.16 0.62
C VAL A 204 -1.44 -12.47 1.30
N PRO A 205 -1.72 -12.79 2.58
CA PRO A 205 -2.80 -12.14 3.30
C PRO A 205 -2.55 -10.64 3.42
N ALA A 206 -3.62 -9.86 3.32
CA ALA A 206 -3.56 -8.41 3.36
C ALA A 206 -4.25 -7.85 4.60
N PHE A 207 -3.60 -6.91 5.26
CA PHE A 207 -4.07 -6.21 6.46
C PHE A 207 -4.14 -4.72 6.17
N GLU A 208 -5.05 -4.01 6.83
CA GLU A 208 -5.24 -2.59 6.62
C GLU A 208 -4.96 -1.79 7.89
N HIS A 209 -4.07 -0.82 7.79
CA HIS A 209 -3.97 0.26 8.76
C HIS A 209 -5.11 1.26 8.54
N ASP A 210 -5.95 1.50 9.54
CA ASP A 210 -7.11 2.39 9.41
C ASP A 210 -6.69 3.87 9.51
N LEU A 211 -6.53 4.51 8.36
CA LEU A 211 -6.23 5.94 8.27
C LEU A 211 -7.31 6.80 8.96
N ALA A 212 -8.57 6.38 8.95
CA ALA A 212 -9.64 7.17 9.57
C ALA A 212 -9.50 7.21 11.09
N ALA A 213 -9.17 6.09 11.71
CA ALA A 213 -8.90 6.03 13.14
C ALA A 213 -7.63 6.83 13.49
N GLU A 214 -6.58 6.74 12.66
CA GLU A 214 -5.35 7.51 12.82
C GLU A 214 -5.59 9.03 12.78
N LEU A 215 -6.33 9.52 11.77
CA LEU A 215 -6.64 10.94 11.63
C LEU A 215 -7.46 11.50 12.81
N ARG A 216 -8.22 10.64 13.50
CA ARG A 216 -8.96 10.98 14.73
C ARG A 216 -8.12 10.84 16.01
N GLY A 217 -6.82 10.56 15.89
CA GLY A 217 -5.92 10.40 17.03
C GLY A 217 -6.07 9.09 17.80
N SER A 218 -6.78 8.11 17.25
CA SER A 218 -6.90 6.78 17.85
C SER A 218 -5.63 5.97 17.66
N GLN A 219 -5.09 5.43 18.75
CA GLN A 219 -4.01 4.45 18.65
C GLN A 219 -4.54 3.17 18.02
N GLN A 220 -3.77 2.60 17.12
CA GLN A 220 -4.12 1.37 16.44
C GLN A 220 -3.04 0.32 16.64
N THR A 221 -3.46 -0.89 16.94
CA THR A 221 -2.64 -2.09 16.88
C THR A 221 -2.83 -2.69 15.48
N LEU A 222 -1.80 -2.68 14.66
CA LEU A 222 -1.84 -3.29 13.32
C LEU A 222 -1.98 -4.79 13.41
N LEU A 223 -1.27 -5.38 14.36
CA LEU A 223 -1.25 -6.80 14.59
C LEU A 223 -2.25 -7.13 15.69
N THR A 224 -3.55 -7.13 15.35
CA THR A 224 -4.52 -7.76 16.24
C THR A 224 -4.10 -9.21 16.55
N PRO A 225 -4.47 -9.78 17.70
CA PRO A 225 -4.16 -11.19 18.00
C PRO A 225 -4.60 -12.17 16.90
N GLY A 226 -5.64 -11.81 16.13
CA GLY A 226 -6.07 -12.58 14.95
C GLY A 226 -5.14 -12.42 13.76
N ALA A 227 -4.67 -11.19 13.48
CA ALA A 227 -3.71 -10.92 12.40
C ALA A 227 -2.36 -11.58 12.69
N LEU A 228 -1.85 -11.50 13.92
CA LEU A 228 -0.64 -12.21 14.35
C LEU A 228 -0.77 -13.71 14.15
N ARG A 229 -1.85 -14.34 14.62
CA ARG A 229 -2.09 -15.77 14.40
C ARG A 229 -2.14 -16.14 12.92
N THR A 230 -2.73 -15.29 12.08
CA THR A 230 -2.77 -15.51 10.63
C THR A 230 -1.37 -15.42 10.03
N LEU A 231 -0.57 -14.45 10.45
CA LEU A 231 0.83 -14.30 10.02
C LEU A 231 1.67 -15.49 10.47
N ASP A 232 1.53 -15.92 11.73
CA ASP A 232 2.30 -17.03 12.33
C ASP A 232 1.85 -18.39 11.77
N GLY A 233 0.55 -18.60 11.54
CA GLY A 233 0.01 -19.85 11.00
C GLY A 233 0.41 -20.14 9.55
N LEU A 234 0.87 -19.14 8.80
CA LEU A 234 1.44 -19.28 7.47
C LEU A 234 2.95 -19.54 7.47
N GLY A 235 3.61 -19.34 8.60
CA GLY A 235 5.06 -19.37 8.75
C GLY A 235 5.65 -20.66 9.34
N THR A 236 4.85 -21.60 9.78
CA THR A 236 5.36 -22.92 10.19
C THR A 236 5.53 -23.80 8.94
N PRO A 237 6.78 -24.03 8.47
CA PRO A 237 7.03 -25.22 7.66
C PRO A 237 6.72 -26.39 8.60
N GLY A 238 5.76 -27.24 8.23
CA GLY A 238 5.49 -28.44 9.01
C GLY A 238 6.77 -29.18 9.31
N ASP A 239 6.91 -29.58 10.58
CA ASP A 239 7.90 -30.50 11.07
C ASP A 239 8.04 -31.74 10.17
#